data_8d966ab21c4fd8be52617c21c74168d7
#
_entry.id   8d966ab21c4fd8be52617c21c74168d7
#
_cell.length_a   1.000
_cell.length_b   1.000
_cell.length_c   1.000
_cell.angle_alpha   90.00
_cell.angle_beta   90.00
_cell.angle_gamma   90.00
#
_symmetry.space_group_name_H-M   'P 1'
#
loop_
_entity.id
_entity.type
_entity.pdbx_description
1 polymer ?
#
loop_
_entity_poly.entity_id
_entity_poly.type
_entity_poly.pdbx_seq_one_letter_code
_entity_poly.pdbx_strand_id
1 'polypeptide(L)'
;GTEEEKMGPWMGALDDNLEFLAKGDGGNAGEWGRAATNELIRSRIKVKSMNFMRGRTFMNKYVIIDEAQNLTPKQMKTLITRAGPGTKIVCMGNLAQIDTPYLTEGSSGLTYAVDRFKGWPHSGHITLARGERSRLADFASEVL
;
A
#
# COMPACT_ATOMS: atom_id res chain seq x y z
N GLY A 1 22.54 0.85 3.85
CA GLY A 1 22.12 1.13 2.48
C GLY A 1 21.27 2.38 2.41
N THR A 2 21.25 3.01 1.27
CA THR A 2 20.41 4.18 1.00
C THR A 2 18.93 3.79 0.91
N GLU A 3 18.03 4.78 0.99
CA GLU A 3 16.59 4.56 0.78
C GLU A 3 16.33 3.94 -0.60
N GLU A 4 17.00 4.41 -1.62
CA GLU A 4 16.88 3.92 -3.00
C GLU A 4 17.27 2.44 -3.13
N GLU A 5 18.36 2.03 -2.50
CA GLU A 5 18.79 0.62 -2.49
C GLU A 5 17.75 -0.30 -1.83
N LYS A 6 17.16 0.14 -0.72
CA LYS A 6 16.15 -0.64 0.00
C LYS A 6 14.81 -0.69 -0.73
N MET A 7 14.48 0.34 -1.48
CA MET A 7 13.21 0.46 -2.21
C MET A 7 13.26 -0.09 -3.62
N GLY A 8 14.43 -0.46 -4.13
CA GLY A 8 14.60 -1.00 -5.48
C GLY A 8 13.66 -2.16 -5.83
N PRO A 9 13.55 -3.21 -4.98
CA PRO A 9 12.61 -4.32 -5.23
C PRO A 9 11.15 -3.90 -5.29
N TRP A 10 10.74 -2.95 -4.47
CA TRP A 10 9.37 -2.42 -4.48
C TRP A 10 9.08 -1.60 -5.74
N MET A 11 10.05 -0.84 -6.21
CA MET A 11 9.91 -0.09 -7.47
C MET A 11 9.80 -1.04 -8.66
N GLY A 12 10.54 -2.14 -8.68
CA GLY A 12 10.43 -3.16 -9.70
C GLY A 12 9.03 -3.78 -9.77
N ALA A 13 8.47 -4.16 -8.62
CA ALA A 13 7.12 -4.70 -8.53
C ALA A 13 6.06 -3.68 -8.99
N LEU A 14 6.22 -2.41 -8.63
CA LEU A 14 5.34 -1.34 -9.09
C LEU A 14 5.42 -1.16 -10.60
N ASP A 15 6.60 -1.16 -11.18
CA ASP A 15 6.81 -1.05 -12.62
C ASP A 15 6.16 -2.21 -13.38
N ASP A 16 6.31 -3.44 -12.91
CA ASP A 16 5.70 -4.63 -13.51
C ASP A 16 4.16 -4.53 -13.50
N ASN A 17 3.57 -4.10 -12.40
CA ASN A 17 2.13 -3.92 -12.29
C ASN A 17 1.61 -2.80 -13.17
N LEU A 18 2.32 -1.69 -13.27
CA LEU A 18 1.96 -0.59 -14.16
C LEU A 18 2.02 -1.02 -15.62
N GLU A 19 3.02 -1.80 -16.01
CA GLU A 19 3.13 -2.35 -17.35
C GLU A 19 1.97 -3.29 -17.68
N PHE A 20 1.60 -4.15 -16.73
CA PHE A 20 0.45 -5.06 -16.87
C PHE A 20 -0.86 -4.29 -17.05
N LEU A 21 -1.11 -3.27 -16.24
CA LEU A 21 -2.30 -2.44 -16.34
C LEU A 21 -2.36 -1.66 -17.65
N ALA A 22 -1.25 -1.16 -18.14
CA ALA A 22 -1.17 -0.47 -19.42
C ALA A 22 -1.50 -1.39 -20.60
N LYS A 23 -1.12 -2.68 -20.54
CA LYS A 23 -1.45 -3.69 -21.56
C LYS A 23 -2.93 -4.07 -21.55
N GLY A 24 -3.59 -4.02 -20.40
CA GLY A 24 -5.02 -4.38 -20.24
C GLY A 24 -5.97 -3.36 -20.85
N ASP A 25 -5.53 -2.17 -21.12
CA ASP A 25 -6.37 -1.07 -21.62
C ASP A 25 -6.53 -1.08 -23.16
N GLY A 26 -6.40 -2.25 -23.80
CA GLY A 26 -6.84 -2.59 -25.17
C GLY A 26 -6.63 -1.57 -26.28
N GLY A 27 -5.92 -0.52 -26.02
CA GLY A 27 -5.79 0.62 -26.88
C GLY A 27 -4.47 0.66 -27.64
N ASN A 28 -4.54 1.09 -28.85
CA ASN A 28 -3.50 1.42 -29.79
C ASN A 28 -2.45 2.46 -29.33
N ALA A 29 -2.16 2.56 -28.04
CA ALA A 29 -1.04 3.36 -27.57
C ALA A 29 0.24 2.63 -27.94
N GLY A 30 0.91 3.04 -28.99
CA GLY A 30 2.21 2.52 -29.39
C GLY A 30 3.22 2.65 -28.24
N GLU A 31 4.39 2.02 -28.38
CA GLU A 31 5.47 2.04 -27.36
C GLU A 31 5.76 3.44 -26.79
N TRP A 32 5.63 4.46 -27.60
CA TRP A 32 5.83 5.86 -27.19
C TRP A 32 4.77 6.35 -26.21
N GLY A 33 3.52 6.02 -26.42
CA GLY A 33 2.44 6.39 -25.49
C GLY A 33 2.57 5.69 -24.14
N ARG A 34 3.02 4.43 -24.15
CA ARG A 34 3.27 3.66 -22.91
C ARG A 34 4.48 4.21 -22.16
N ALA A 35 5.57 4.51 -22.84
CA ALA A 35 6.76 5.10 -22.22
C ALA A 35 6.46 6.47 -21.59
N ALA A 36 5.73 7.33 -22.28
CA ALA A 36 5.34 8.64 -21.77
C ALA A 36 4.41 8.53 -20.56
N THR A 37 3.44 7.60 -20.58
CA THR A 37 2.54 7.35 -19.45
C THR A 37 3.30 6.79 -18.25
N ASN A 38 4.19 5.84 -18.45
CA ASN A 38 5.02 5.27 -17.40
C ASN A 38 5.94 6.33 -16.77
N GLU A 39 6.53 7.18 -17.55
CA GLU A 39 7.38 8.27 -17.07
C GLU A 39 6.56 9.28 -16.24
N LEU A 40 5.37 9.65 -16.70
CA LEU A 40 4.47 10.52 -15.96
C LEU A 40 4.06 9.91 -14.62
N ILE A 41 3.70 8.64 -14.60
CA ILE A 41 3.33 7.91 -13.37
C ILE A 41 4.52 7.85 -12.42
N ARG A 42 5.70 7.50 -12.88
CA ARG A 42 6.93 7.46 -12.07
C ARG A 42 7.26 8.82 -11.46
N SER A 43 7.01 9.91 -12.17
CA SER A 43 7.24 11.26 -11.65
C SER A 43 6.26 11.63 -10.53
N ARG A 44 5.08 11.00 -10.48
CA ARG A 44 4.01 11.29 -9.52
C ARG A 44 3.93 10.29 -8.36
N ILE A 45 4.40 9.07 -8.57
CA ILE A 45 4.41 8.03 -7.53
C ILE A 45 5.79 7.96 -6.90
N LYS A 46 5.83 8.16 -5.60
CA LYS A 46 7.06 8.04 -4.80
C LYS A 46 6.89 6.93 -3.79
N VAL A 47 7.84 5.99 -3.76
CA VAL A 47 7.88 4.93 -2.77
C VAL A 47 8.86 5.32 -1.68
N LYS A 48 8.42 5.25 -0.42
CA LYS A 48 9.23 5.65 0.73
C LYS A 48 9.15 4.61 1.84
N SER A 49 10.28 4.39 2.50
CA SER A 49 10.33 3.61 3.72
C SER A 49 9.88 4.45 4.92
N MET A 50 9.17 3.84 5.87
CA MET A 50 8.74 4.51 7.11
C MET A 50 9.90 5.11 7.91
N ASN A 51 11.06 4.48 7.87
CA ASN A 51 12.23 4.95 8.59
C ASN A 51 12.75 6.30 8.12
N PHE A 52 12.43 6.68 6.89
CA PHE A 52 12.86 7.94 6.27
C PHE A 52 11.78 9.03 6.28
N MET A 53 10.65 8.79 6.95
CA MET A 53 9.49 9.69 6.93
C MET A 53 9.28 10.47 8.22
N ARG A 54 10.24 10.48 9.13
CA ARG A 54 10.11 11.18 10.41
C ARG A 54 9.97 12.68 10.23
N GLY A 55 9.02 13.28 10.93
CA GLY A 55 8.87 14.73 11.04
C GLY A 55 8.23 15.44 9.85
N ARG A 56 7.74 14.74 8.84
CA ARG A 56 7.11 15.38 7.67
C ARG A 56 5.59 15.30 7.74
N THR A 57 4.94 16.41 7.39
CA THR A 57 3.50 16.49 7.19
C THR A 57 3.17 16.24 5.73
N PHE A 58 2.16 15.40 5.46
CA PHE A 58 1.64 15.17 4.11
C PHE A 58 0.58 16.22 3.81
N MET A 59 0.80 17.03 2.80
CA MET A 59 -0.19 18.03 2.35
C MET A 59 -0.61 17.73 0.92
N ASN A 60 -1.91 17.66 0.67
CA ASN A 60 -2.47 17.40 -0.66
C ASN A 60 -1.88 16.14 -1.31
N LYS A 61 -1.76 15.07 -0.52
CA LYS A 61 -1.19 13.80 -0.96
C LYS A 61 -2.23 12.67 -0.89
N TYR A 62 -2.07 11.71 -1.76
CA TYR A 62 -2.72 10.41 -1.67
C TYR A 62 -1.67 9.43 -1.15
N VAL A 63 -1.83 8.99 0.08
CA VAL A 63 -0.85 8.14 0.78
C VAL A 63 -1.40 6.73 0.88
N ILE A 64 -0.64 5.77 0.39
CA ILE A 64 -0.95 4.34 0.54
C ILE A 64 0.04 3.75 1.53
N ILE A 65 -0.49 3.17 2.60
CA ILE A 65 0.29 2.43 3.59
C ILE A 65 0.06 0.94 3.30
N ASP A 66 1.06 0.31 2.71
CA ASP A 66 1.01 -1.12 2.39
C ASP A 66 1.50 -1.95 3.58
N GLU A 67 1.05 -3.21 3.63
CA GLU A 67 1.39 -4.14 4.72
C GLU A 67 1.10 -3.56 6.11
N ALA A 68 0.00 -2.82 6.23
CA ALA A 68 -0.35 -2.09 7.45
C ALA A 68 -0.65 -2.99 8.65
N GLN A 69 -0.90 -4.29 8.43
CA GLN A 69 -1.06 -5.26 9.50
C GLN A 69 0.19 -5.40 10.38
N ASN A 70 1.36 -5.07 9.83
CA ASN A 70 2.65 -5.16 10.52
C ASN A 70 2.99 -3.93 11.37
N LEU A 71 2.15 -2.92 11.35
CA LEU A 71 2.33 -1.73 12.17
C LEU A 71 1.78 -1.92 13.57
N THR A 72 2.49 -1.37 14.55
CA THR A 72 1.94 -1.20 15.89
C THR A 72 0.90 -0.08 15.91
N PRO A 73 -0.01 -0.03 16.88
CA PRO A 73 -0.93 1.09 17.04
C PRO A 73 -0.22 2.45 17.13
N LYS A 74 0.92 2.50 17.79
CA LYS A 74 1.74 3.72 17.91
C LYS A 74 2.29 4.17 16.56
N GLN A 75 2.80 3.25 15.77
CA GLN A 75 3.29 3.54 14.41
C GLN A 75 2.16 4.02 13.50
N MET A 76 1.01 3.35 13.56
CA MET A 76 -0.18 3.74 12.80
C MET A 76 -0.62 5.16 13.17
N LYS A 77 -0.72 5.46 14.45
CA LYS A 77 -1.05 6.80 14.92
C LYS A 77 -0.05 7.84 14.42
N THR A 78 1.24 7.53 14.48
CA THR A 78 2.29 8.42 14.01
C THR A 78 2.16 8.75 12.53
N LEU A 79 1.82 7.76 11.70
CA LEU A 79 1.64 7.96 10.26
C LEU A 79 0.37 8.74 9.94
N ILE A 80 -0.77 8.36 10.52
CA ILE A 80 -2.05 9.01 10.24
C ILE A 80 -2.07 10.47 10.70
N THR A 81 -1.46 10.77 11.84
CA THR A 81 -1.42 12.13 12.38
C THR A 81 -0.50 13.08 11.59
N ARG A 82 0.24 12.56 10.63
CA ARG A 82 1.01 13.39 9.68
C ARG A 82 0.20 13.88 8.50
N ALA A 83 -1.02 13.42 8.36
CA ALA A 83 -1.90 13.88 7.30
C ALA A 83 -2.28 15.35 7.53
N GLY A 84 -1.78 16.22 6.65
CA GLY A 84 -2.17 17.61 6.59
C GLY A 84 -3.40 17.81 5.69
N PRO A 85 -3.80 19.06 5.46
CA PRO A 85 -4.96 19.37 4.63
C PRO A 85 -4.89 18.75 3.24
N GLY A 86 -6.01 18.24 2.75
CA GLY A 86 -6.14 17.67 1.42
C GLY A 86 -5.47 16.29 1.24
N THR A 87 -5.06 15.64 2.32
CA THR A 87 -4.44 14.31 2.25
C THR A 87 -5.46 13.22 2.51
N LYS A 88 -5.41 12.18 1.68
CA LYS A 88 -6.13 10.93 1.88
C LYS A 88 -5.13 9.82 2.21
N ILE A 89 -5.45 9.03 3.23
CA ILE A 89 -4.65 7.86 3.60
C ILE A 89 -5.46 6.59 3.35
N VAL A 90 -4.86 5.66 2.64
CA VAL A 90 -5.40 4.32 2.41
C VAL A 90 -4.47 3.31 3.06
N CYS A 91 -4.98 2.54 4.02
CA CYS A 91 -4.24 1.46 4.65
C CYS A 91 -4.67 0.13 4.03
N MET A 92 -3.70 -0.62 3.53
CA MET A 92 -3.93 -1.95 2.98
C MET A 92 -3.20 -2.98 3.83
N GLY A 93 -3.81 -4.12 4.04
CA GLY A 93 -3.18 -5.20 4.78
C GLY A 93 -4.01 -6.46 4.86
N ASN A 94 -3.37 -7.52 5.35
CA ASN A 94 -3.97 -8.81 5.59
C ASN A 94 -3.55 -9.30 6.98
N LEU A 95 -4.50 -9.41 7.89
CA LEU A 95 -4.23 -9.82 9.27
C LEU A 95 -3.67 -11.24 9.38
N ALA A 96 -3.92 -12.11 8.40
CA ALA A 96 -3.33 -13.44 8.36
C ALA A 96 -1.82 -13.44 8.02
N GLN A 97 -1.28 -12.33 7.54
CA GLN A 97 0.12 -12.20 7.10
C GLN A 97 0.95 -11.32 8.02
N ILE A 98 0.64 -11.28 9.30
CA ILE A 98 1.46 -10.56 10.29
C ILE A 98 2.79 -11.29 10.46
N ASP A 99 3.88 -10.60 10.20
CA ASP A 99 5.25 -11.08 10.36
C ASP A 99 6.07 -10.28 11.37
N THR A 100 5.51 -9.24 11.94
CA THR A 100 6.15 -8.46 12.98
C THR A 100 6.14 -9.21 14.31
N PRO A 101 7.31 -9.40 14.96
CA PRO A 101 7.37 -10.08 16.25
C PRO A 101 6.45 -9.46 17.31
N TYR A 102 5.82 -10.32 18.10
CA TYR A 102 4.90 -9.95 19.21
C TYR A 102 3.62 -9.25 18.80
N LEU A 103 3.39 -9.04 17.51
CA LEU A 103 2.17 -8.45 17.01
C LEU A 103 1.16 -9.55 16.67
N THR A 104 -0.08 -9.38 17.13
CA THR A 104 -1.20 -10.29 16.85
C THR A 104 -2.27 -9.58 16.02
N GLU A 105 -3.25 -10.32 15.52
CA GLU A 105 -4.40 -9.71 14.82
C GLU A 105 -5.10 -8.66 15.69
N GLY A 106 -5.28 -8.93 16.98
CA GLY A 106 -5.93 -8.00 17.92
C GLY A 106 -5.09 -6.80 18.30
N SER A 107 -3.75 -6.91 18.25
CA SER A 107 -2.83 -5.82 18.61
C SER A 107 -2.25 -5.08 17.40
N SER A 108 -2.57 -5.51 16.19
CA SER A 108 -2.16 -4.84 14.97
C SER A 108 -2.69 -3.41 14.89
N GLY A 109 -1.84 -2.50 14.45
CA GLY A 109 -2.23 -1.11 14.21
C GLY A 109 -3.35 -0.97 13.19
N LEU A 110 -3.43 -1.87 12.21
CA LEU A 110 -4.53 -1.89 11.25
C LEU A 110 -5.87 -2.20 11.94
N THR A 111 -5.93 -3.25 12.77
CA THR A 111 -7.12 -3.57 13.55
C THR A 111 -7.53 -2.42 14.45
N TYR A 112 -6.57 -1.85 15.15
CA TYR A 112 -6.80 -0.72 16.04
C TYR A 112 -7.38 0.49 15.29
N ALA A 113 -6.83 0.84 14.14
CA ALA A 113 -7.32 1.95 13.33
C ALA A 113 -8.73 1.68 12.80
N VAL A 114 -8.99 0.49 12.27
CA VAL A 114 -10.33 0.11 11.77
C VAL A 114 -11.37 0.26 12.88
N ASP A 115 -11.10 -0.26 14.07
CA ASP A 115 -12.05 -0.20 15.19
C ASP A 115 -12.30 1.23 15.65
N ARG A 116 -11.27 2.06 15.71
CA ARG A 116 -11.38 3.43 16.23
C ARG A 116 -11.99 4.41 15.23
N PHE A 117 -11.83 4.16 13.93
CA PHE A 117 -12.40 5.01 12.89
C PHE A 117 -13.84 4.63 12.50
N LYS A 118 -14.36 3.51 12.98
CA LYS A 118 -15.75 3.12 12.73
C LYS A 118 -16.72 4.23 13.12
N GLY A 119 -17.66 4.53 12.23
CA GLY A 119 -18.67 5.54 12.48
C GLY A 119 -18.24 6.99 12.21
N TRP A 120 -16.96 7.25 11.97
CA TRP A 120 -16.53 8.58 11.56
C TRP A 120 -16.84 8.80 10.08
N PRO A 121 -17.60 9.89 9.72
CA PRO A 121 -18.09 10.08 8.35
C PRO A 121 -17.00 10.25 7.28
N HIS A 122 -15.78 10.60 7.70
CA HIS A 122 -14.64 10.78 6.79
C HIS A 122 -13.73 9.54 6.69
N SER A 123 -14.22 8.40 7.09
CA SER A 123 -13.52 7.13 6.98
C SER A 123 -14.38 6.06 6.33
N GLY A 124 -13.75 5.04 5.79
CA GLY A 124 -14.41 3.88 5.23
C GLY A 124 -13.55 2.64 5.44
N HIS A 125 -14.20 1.48 5.51
CA HIS A 125 -13.53 0.19 5.65
C HIS A 125 -14.18 -0.84 4.76
N ILE A 126 -13.34 -1.61 4.05
CA ILE A 126 -13.77 -2.72 3.20
C ILE A 126 -12.88 -3.92 3.50
N THR A 127 -13.54 -5.05 3.78
CA THR A 127 -12.85 -6.35 3.84
C THR A 127 -13.15 -7.11 2.56
N LEU A 128 -12.10 -7.47 1.83
CA LEU A 128 -12.22 -8.28 0.64
C LEU A 128 -12.45 -9.73 1.06
N ALA A 129 -13.59 -10.28 0.68
CA ALA A 129 -14.01 -11.63 1.08
C ALA A 129 -13.24 -12.73 0.34
N ARG A 130 -12.75 -12.43 -0.86
CA ARG A 130 -12.03 -13.38 -1.72
C ARG A 130 -10.97 -12.67 -2.54
N GLY A 131 -9.76 -13.20 -2.53
CA GLY A 131 -8.70 -12.79 -3.47
C GLY A 131 -8.87 -13.51 -4.80
N GLU A 132 -8.60 -12.82 -5.89
CA GLU A 132 -8.47 -13.47 -7.18
C GLU A 132 -7.04 -13.95 -7.37
N ARG A 133 -6.87 -15.26 -7.47
CA ARG A 133 -5.58 -15.91 -7.66
C ARG A 133 -5.66 -16.93 -8.78
N SER A 134 -4.51 -17.38 -9.25
CA SER A 134 -4.46 -18.51 -10.17
C SER A 134 -4.94 -19.81 -9.49
N ARG A 135 -5.36 -20.78 -10.29
CA ARG A 135 -5.74 -22.11 -9.80
C ARG A 135 -4.64 -22.74 -8.93
N LEU A 136 -3.39 -22.61 -9.36
CA LEU A 136 -2.25 -23.14 -8.62
C LEU A 136 -2.05 -22.43 -7.28
N ALA A 137 -2.16 -21.10 -7.26
CA ALA A 137 -1.98 -20.32 -6.03
C ALA A 137 -3.08 -20.61 -5.01
N ASP A 138 -4.32 -20.74 -5.45
CA ASP A 138 -5.45 -21.13 -4.60
C ASP A 138 -5.25 -22.51 -3.99
N PHE A 139 -4.90 -23.50 -4.81
CA PHE A 139 -4.65 -24.86 -4.33
C PHE A 139 -3.47 -24.88 -3.35
N ALA A 140 -2.37 -24.21 -3.67
CA ALA A 140 -1.20 -24.15 -2.81
C ALA A 140 -1.52 -23.55 -1.44
N SER A 141 -2.36 -22.51 -1.38
CA SER A 141 -2.75 -21.88 -0.12
C SER A 141 -3.65 -22.78 0.77
N GLU A 142 -4.29 -23.79 0.16
CA GLU A 142 -5.11 -24.76 0.91
C GLU A 142 -4.29 -25.93 1.46
N VAL A 143 -3.26 -26.35 0.72
CA VAL A 143 -2.54 -27.60 1.04
C VAL A 143 -1.16 -27.43 1.66
N LEU A 144 -0.58 -26.26 1.60
CA LEU A 144 0.71 -25.90 2.17
C LEU A 144 0.57 -25.06 3.43
#